data_baafd950ec04ddce50c603348835ace6
#
_entry.id   baafd950ec04ddce50c603348835ace6
#
_cell.length_a   1.000
_cell.length_b   1.000
_cell.length_c   1.000
_cell.angle_alpha   90.00
_cell.angle_beta   90.00
_cell.angle_gamma   90.00
#
_symmetry.space_group_name_H-M   'P 1'
#
loop_
_entity.id
_entity.type
_entity.pdbx_description
1 polymer ?
#
loop_
_entity_poly.entity_id
_entity_poly.type
_entity_poly.pdbx_seq_one_letter_code
_entity_poly.pdbx_strand_id
1 'polypeptide(L)'
;MKNAQIEMNPNKIVRGLGKLPEEFTKKDLIKFIENNNIKMVNFRYVGGDGRLKILNFVINSKAQLDRLLSTGERVDGSSIFSYIDSASSDLYVIPRYKTAYVNPFSQIPAVDILCSYYTNKGVPLASSPENIVSQAHESLKKSTGLSFEAMGELEYYVMSDKQQIYPATTQKGYHESSPFSKWEMLRCEAMEAIAQAGGKIKYSHSEVGYIVGKQQDMEQNEIEFMPVPVEDAADQIIVAKWILRMLGYKYGVNISFAPKILVGHAGSGLHIHTKLVKNKKNMMVEKNKLSKIAKRAIAGYLAMAPSLTAFGNTVPLSFLRLIPHQEAPTNICWGDRNRSVLVRVPLGWLGVDNMIHDANPQDKGKFPKMESNQTVEFRCPDGSANIHLLMAGLVVAARHGLQMKDALKVVDKLYVDINIFHEEHKKTRDKLAQLPTSCWESADNLLRDRKIYEKDGVFPPVAIDGIAKMLKSYNDKNLSERLYNKDDEIKKLVETYLYTA
;
A
#
# COMPACT_ATOMS: atom_id res chain seq x y z
N MET A 1 -7.18 -28.30 -6.70
CA MET A 1 -6.93 -26.86 -6.50
C MET A 1 -6.12 -26.59 -5.23
N LYS A 2 -6.47 -27.08 -4.02
CA LYS A 2 -5.73 -26.82 -2.78
C LYS A 2 -4.28 -27.33 -2.82
N ASN A 3 -4.02 -28.54 -3.29
CA ASN A 3 -2.65 -29.10 -3.38
C ASN A 3 -1.74 -28.25 -4.28
N ALA A 4 -2.23 -27.78 -5.44
CA ALA A 4 -1.45 -26.92 -6.33
C ALA A 4 -1.10 -25.55 -5.70
N GLN A 5 -1.95 -25.01 -4.81
CA GLN A 5 -1.66 -23.78 -4.07
C GLN A 5 -0.62 -23.97 -2.96
N ILE A 6 -0.43 -25.21 -2.51
CA ILE A 6 0.54 -25.55 -1.46
C ILE A 6 1.90 -25.90 -2.08
N GLU A 7 1.92 -26.76 -3.12
CA GLU A 7 3.15 -27.30 -3.71
C GLU A 7 4.10 -26.23 -4.26
N MET A 8 3.56 -25.21 -4.94
CA MET A 8 4.33 -24.12 -5.50
C MET A 8 4.32 -22.85 -4.62
N ASN A 9 3.82 -22.92 -3.38
CA ASN A 9 3.74 -21.74 -2.53
C ASN A 9 5.15 -21.30 -2.08
N PRO A 10 5.55 -20.03 -2.25
CA PRO A 10 6.86 -19.55 -1.82
C PRO A 10 7.07 -19.63 -0.30
N ASN A 11 6.02 -19.50 0.50
CA ASN A 11 6.12 -19.56 1.97
C ASN A 11 6.49 -20.98 2.43
N LYS A 12 7.65 -21.09 3.09
CA LYS A 12 8.20 -22.36 3.61
C LYS A 12 7.29 -23.01 4.65
N ILE A 13 6.55 -22.22 5.44
CA ILE A 13 5.62 -22.76 6.46
C ILE A 13 4.44 -23.43 5.79
N VAL A 14 3.88 -22.83 4.72
CA VAL A 14 2.78 -23.41 3.92
C VAL A 14 3.20 -24.78 3.38
N ARG A 15 4.35 -24.87 2.72
CA ARG A 15 4.86 -26.15 2.19
C ARG A 15 5.17 -27.17 3.28
N GLY A 16 5.83 -26.72 4.35
CA GLY A 16 6.24 -27.61 5.46
C GLY A 16 5.08 -28.18 6.27
N LEU A 17 3.96 -27.45 6.34
CA LEU A 17 2.76 -27.89 7.04
C LEU A 17 1.72 -28.56 6.12
N GLY A 18 1.80 -28.33 4.80
CA GLY A 18 0.76 -28.77 3.87
C GLY A 18 -0.59 -28.07 4.10
N LYS A 19 -0.58 -26.83 4.60
CA LYS A 19 -1.76 -26.05 4.98
C LYS A 19 -1.68 -24.64 4.42
N LEU A 20 -2.83 -24.06 4.10
CA LEU A 20 -2.91 -22.63 3.76
C LEU A 20 -2.81 -21.74 5.03
N PRO A 21 -2.40 -20.48 4.92
CA PRO A 21 -2.20 -19.60 6.07
C PRO A 21 -3.42 -19.46 6.99
N GLU A 22 -4.61 -19.42 6.41
CA GLU A 22 -5.88 -19.30 7.15
C GLU A 22 -6.18 -20.52 8.04
N GLU A 23 -5.48 -21.64 7.81
CA GLU A 23 -5.61 -22.88 8.56
C GLU A 23 -4.55 -23.05 9.66
N PHE A 24 -3.62 -22.11 9.79
CA PHE A 24 -2.53 -22.20 10.77
C PHE A 24 -3.07 -22.07 12.19
N THR A 25 -2.68 -23.04 13.01
CA THR A 25 -2.94 -23.05 14.45
C THR A 25 -1.63 -22.89 15.22
N LYS A 26 -1.73 -22.57 16.52
CA LYS A 26 -0.58 -22.54 17.43
C LYS A 26 0.22 -23.87 17.37
N LYS A 27 -0.49 -25.00 17.39
CA LYS A 27 0.14 -26.33 17.32
C LYS A 27 0.91 -26.55 16.03
N ASP A 28 0.39 -26.06 14.90
CA ASP A 28 1.07 -26.16 13.61
C ASP A 28 2.38 -25.36 13.62
N LEU A 29 2.36 -24.13 14.15
CA LEU A 29 3.56 -23.30 14.23
C LEU A 29 4.61 -23.91 15.16
N ILE A 30 4.22 -24.41 16.34
CA ILE A 30 5.15 -25.11 17.25
C ILE A 30 5.78 -26.31 16.56
N LYS A 31 4.98 -27.16 15.88
CA LYS A 31 5.47 -28.31 15.11
C LYS A 31 6.45 -27.89 14.01
N PHE A 32 6.14 -26.83 13.27
CA PHE A 32 7.05 -26.32 12.23
C PHE A 32 8.38 -25.83 12.83
N ILE A 33 8.32 -25.07 13.92
CA ILE A 33 9.46 -24.52 14.65
C ILE A 33 10.40 -25.64 15.14
N GLU A 34 9.81 -26.69 15.76
CA GLU A 34 10.58 -27.85 16.22
C GLU A 34 11.24 -28.60 15.06
N ASN A 35 10.48 -28.91 14.01
CA ASN A 35 10.95 -29.71 12.88
C ASN A 35 12.03 -29.00 12.03
N ASN A 36 12.09 -27.67 12.04
CA ASN A 36 13.01 -26.87 11.24
C ASN A 36 14.10 -26.20 12.05
N ASN A 37 14.29 -26.62 13.31
CA ASN A 37 15.33 -26.10 14.20
C ASN A 37 15.35 -24.56 14.29
N ILE A 38 14.17 -23.95 14.29
CA ILE A 38 14.00 -22.50 14.48
C ILE A 38 14.41 -22.14 15.91
N LYS A 39 15.20 -21.09 16.05
CA LYS A 39 15.77 -20.65 17.34
C LYS A 39 15.09 -19.41 17.91
N MET A 40 14.45 -18.63 17.06
CA MET A 40 13.82 -17.38 17.47
C MET A 40 12.40 -17.23 16.89
N VAL A 41 11.55 -16.55 17.63
CA VAL A 41 10.27 -16.02 17.15
C VAL A 41 10.32 -14.51 17.26
N ASN A 42 9.89 -13.82 16.23
CA ASN A 42 9.81 -12.37 16.21
C ASN A 42 8.34 -11.92 16.06
N PHE A 43 7.91 -11.04 16.93
CA PHE A 43 6.63 -10.37 16.80
C PHE A 43 6.82 -9.06 16.06
N ARG A 44 6.07 -8.88 14.98
CA ARG A 44 6.06 -7.69 14.16
C ARG A 44 4.74 -6.95 14.31
N TYR A 45 4.78 -5.62 14.40
CA TYR A 45 3.59 -4.79 14.53
C TYR A 45 3.83 -3.40 13.96
N VAL A 46 2.76 -2.72 13.55
CA VAL A 46 2.85 -1.41 12.88
C VAL A 46 2.78 -0.30 13.92
N GLY A 47 3.76 0.59 13.93
CA GLY A 47 3.75 1.77 14.78
C GLY A 47 2.85 2.89 14.26
N GLY A 48 2.58 3.89 15.10
CA GLY A 48 1.83 5.08 14.71
C GLY A 48 2.52 5.89 13.60
N ASP A 49 3.82 5.71 13.44
CA ASP A 49 4.64 6.27 12.35
C ASP A 49 4.54 5.50 11.02
N GLY A 50 3.70 4.47 10.94
CA GLY A 50 3.54 3.63 9.76
C GLY A 50 4.67 2.62 9.52
N ARG A 51 5.65 2.51 10.42
CA ARG A 51 6.78 1.58 10.28
C ARG A 51 6.54 0.26 10.99
N LEU A 52 7.13 -0.80 10.41
CA LEU A 52 7.11 -2.14 11.02
C LEU A 52 8.13 -2.21 12.17
N LYS A 53 7.64 -2.44 13.40
CA LYS A 53 8.42 -2.63 14.63
C LYS A 53 8.64 -4.11 14.89
N ILE A 54 9.51 -4.45 15.86
CA ILE A 54 9.86 -5.83 16.18
C ILE A 54 10.12 -6.04 17.68
N LEU A 55 9.71 -7.21 18.17
CA LEU A 55 10.22 -7.84 19.41
C LEU A 55 10.85 -9.19 19.04
N ASN A 56 12.03 -9.47 19.58
CA ASN A 56 12.77 -10.69 19.33
C ASN A 56 12.75 -11.61 20.54
N PHE A 57 12.41 -12.89 20.35
CA PHE A 57 12.34 -13.88 21.43
C PHE A 57 13.24 -15.08 21.09
N VAL A 58 14.17 -15.41 21.97
CA VAL A 58 14.91 -16.67 21.95
C VAL A 58 14.00 -17.77 22.50
N ILE A 59 13.93 -18.90 21.83
CA ILE A 59 13.17 -20.06 22.26
C ILE A 59 14.01 -20.84 23.30
N ASN A 60 13.67 -20.72 24.59
CA ASN A 60 14.36 -21.40 25.65
C ASN A 60 13.76 -22.79 25.96
N SER A 61 12.45 -22.95 25.70
CA SER A 61 11.75 -24.21 25.92
C SER A 61 10.43 -24.24 25.15
N LYS A 62 9.90 -25.45 24.93
CA LYS A 62 8.56 -25.63 24.33
C LYS A 62 7.45 -24.98 25.18
N ALA A 63 7.55 -25.06 26.50
CA ALA A 63 6.58 -24.44 27.40
C ALA A 63 6.59 -22.89 27.29
N GLN A 64 7.79 -22.28 27.17
CA GLN A 64 7.91 -20.84 26.95
C GLN A 64 7.34 -20.46 25.59
N LEU A 65 7.66 -21.20 24.51
CA LEU A 65 7.13 -20.96 23.18
C LEU A 65 5.59 -21.09 23.14
N ASP A 66 5.03 -22.13 23.77
CA ASP A 66 3.57 -22.33 23.86
C ASP A 66 2.91 -21.15 24.59
N ARG A 67 3.49 -20.69 25.70
CA ARG A 67 3.00 -19.51 26.42
C ARG A 67 3.08 -18.25 25.55
N LEU A 68 4.25 -17.96 24.94
CA LEU A 68 4.45 -16.79 24.10
C LEU A 68 3.41 -16.70 22.97
N LEU A 69 3.21 -17.81 22.25
CA LEU A 69 2.22 -17.87 21.21
C LEU A 69 0.76 -17.77 21.72
N SER A 70 0.49 -18.19 22.97
CA SER A 70 -0.87 -18.14 23.54
C SER A 70 -1.26 -16.78 24.09
N THR A 71 -0.30 -16.05 24.68
CA THR A 71 -0.58 -14.82 25.45
C THR A 71 -0.07 -13.55 24.79
N GLY A 72 0.80 -13.69 23.78
CA GLY A 72 1.52 -12.55 23.25
C GLY A 72 2.51 -11.94 24.23
N GLU A 73 2.80 -10.66 24.08
CA GLU A 73 3.73 -9.91 24.94
C GLU A 73 3.24 -8.48 25.17
N ARG A 74 3.68 -7.87 26.26
CA ARG A 74 3.38 -6.48 26.63
C ARG A 74 4.33 -5.52 25.94
N VAL A 75 3.81 -4.36 25.52
CA VAL A 75 4.56 -3.23 24.97
C VAL A 75 4.09 -1.92 25.54
N ASP A 76 4.95 -0.91 25.54
CA ASP A 76 4.59 0.46 25.91
C ASP A 76 3.92 1.17 24.72
N GLY A 77 2.61 1.35 24.79
CA GLY A 77 1.82 2.01 23.75
C GLY A 77 2.16 3.49 23.58
N SER A 78 2.61 4.19 24.64
CA SER A 78 2.96 5.62 24.55
C SER A 78 4.21 5.87 23.70
N SER A 79 5.12 4.92 23.67
CA SER A 79 6.29 4.92 22.78
C SER A 79 5.96 4.53 21.33
N ILE A 80 4.78 3.94 21.09
CA ILE A 80 4.35 3.49 19.76
C ILE A 80 3.35 4.48 19.16
N PHE A 81 2.44 5.02 19.94
CA PHE A 81 1.36 5.91 19.48
C PHE A 81 1.36 7.21 20.30
N SER A 82 1.58 8.33 19.63
CA SER A 82 1.68 9.66 20.26
C SER A 82 0.39 10.16 20.95
N TYR A 83 -0.73 9.50 20.72
CA TYR A 83 -2.03 9.80 21.33
C TYR A 83 -2.36 8.92 22.55
N ILE A 84 -1.49 7.98 22.91
CA ILE A 84 -1.64 7.15 24.12
C ILE A 84 -0.90 7.82 25.28
N ASP A 85 -1.61 8.05 26.38
CA ASP A 85 -1.05 8.64 27.60
C ASP A 85 -0.13 7.65 28.33
N SER A 86 1.03 8.12 28.78
CA SER A 86 2.02 7.31 29.49
C SER A 86 1.53 6.77 30.84
N ALA A 87 0.53 7.39 31.45
CA ALA A 87 -0.05 6.93 32.73
C ALA A 87 -0.88 5.64 32.58
N SER A 88 -1.25 5.23 31.34
CA SER A 88 -2.00 3.99 31.07
C SER A 88 -1.62 3.43 29.70
N SER A 89 -0.32 3.19 29.48
CA SER A 89 0.24 2.91 28.15
C SER A 89 0.43 1.43 27.84
N ASP A 90 0.30 0.53 28.82
CA ASP A 90 0.53 -0.90 28.62
C ASP A 90 -0.49 -1.51 27.63
N LEU A 91 0.03 -2.07 26.55
CA LEU A 91 -0.71 -2.80 25.53
C LEU A 91 -0.17 -4.22 25.41
N TYR A 92 -0.98 -5.12 24.86
CA TYR A 92 -0.52 -6.43 24.39
C TYR A 92 -0.39 -6.46 22.89
N VAL A 93 0.63 -7.16 22.37
CA VAL A 93 0.77 -7.54 20.98
C VAL A 93 0.55 -9.05 20.84
N ILE A 94 -0.49 -9.43 20.12
CA ILE A 94 -0.98 -10.81 20.00
C ILE A 94 -0.72 -11.32 18.60
N PRO A 95 0.02 -12.44 18.42
CA PRO A 95 0.40 -12.94 17.11
C PRO A 95 -0.79 -13.43 16.29
N ARG A 96 -0.82 -13.05 15.00
CA ARG A 96 -1.79 -13.52 14.00
C ARG A 96 -1.16 -14.68 13.21
N TYR A 97 -1.43 -15.92 13.56
CA TYR A 97 -0.73 -17.11 13.03
C TYR A 97 -0.73 -17.20 11.51
N LYS A 98 -1.79 -16.76 10.84
CA LYS A 98 -1.87 -16.75 9.37
C LYS A 98 -0.78 -15.92 8.69
N THR A 99 -0.13 -15.00 9.41
CA THR A 99 0.90 -14.11 8.89
C THR A 99 2.32 -14.64 9.09
N ALA A 100 2.47 -15.85 9.63
CA ALA A 100 3.79 -16.41 9.95
C ALA A 100 4.60 -16.72 8.69
N TYR A 101 5.89 -16.33 8.72
CA TYR A 101 6.86 -16.66 7.68
C TYR A 101 8.27 -16.84 8.28
N VAL A 102 9.10 -17.59 7.57
CA VAL A 102 10.53 -17.71 7.93
C VAL A 102 11.24 -16.42 7.52
N ASN A 103 11.94 -15.78 8.46
CA ASN A 103 12.65 -14.52 8.20
C ASN A 103 13.78 -14.75 7.16
N PRO A 104 13.75 -14.11 5.98
CA PRO A 104 14.73 -14.35 4.92
C PRO A 104 16.10 -13.70 5.19
N PHE A 105 16.21 -12.81 6.16
CA PHE A 105 17.44 -12.04 6.45
C PHE A 105 18.13 -12.44 7.76
N SER A 106 17.47 -13.25 8.58
CA SER A 106 18.03 -13.64 9.87
C SER A 106 19.13 -14.71 9.71
N GLN A 107 20.32 -14.45 10.22
CA GLN A 107 21.39 -15.44 10.30
C GLN A 107 21.04 -16.55 11.31
N ILE A 108 20.28 -16.22 12.35
CA ILE A 108 19.73 -17.19 13.31
C ILE A 108 18.36 -17.60 12.80
N PRO A 109 18.07 -18.91 12.56
CA PRO A 109 16.77 -19.34 12.06
C PRO A 109 15.60 -18.78 12.89
N ALA A 110 14.75 -17.96 12.27
CA ALA A 110 13.67 -17.24 12.94
C ALA A 110 12.34 -17.33 12.16
N VAL A 111 11.24 -17.33 12.88
CA VAL A 111 9.88 -17.13 12.35
C VAL A 111 9.38 -15.77 12.78
N ASP A 112 8.98 -14.95 11.81
CA ASP A 112 8.35 -13.66 12.04
C ASP A 112 6.81 -13.81 11.94
N ILE A 113 6.07 -13.12 12.82
CA ILE A 113 4.61 -13.15 12.86
C ILE A 113 4.10 -11.73 13.09
N LEU A 114 3.18 -11.26 12.25
CA LEU A 114 2.50 -9.98 12.49
C LEU A 114 1.54 -10.09 13.66
N CYS A 115 1.45 -9.03 14.46
CA CYS A 115 0.61 -8.98 15.66
C CYS A 115 -0.46 -7.91 15.54
N SER A 116 -1.54 -8.10 16.30
CA SER A 116 -2.56 -7.09 16.60
C SER A 116 -2.42 -6.56 18.00
N TYR A 117 -2.84 -5.29 18.20
CA TYR A 117 -2.79 -4.66 19.53
C TYR A 117 -4.07 -4.89 20.33
N TYR A 118 -3.88 -5.16 21.61
CA TYR A 118 -4.95 -5.31 22.59
C TYR A 118 -4.69 -4.42 23.80
N THR A 119 -5.77 -3.94 24.40
CA THR A 119 -5.71 -3.16 25.64
C THR A 119 -5.44 -4.05 26.85
N ASN A 120 -5.12 -3.44 28.00
CA ASN A 120 -5.00 -4.13 29.29
C ASN A 120 -6.28 -4.86 29.75
N LYS A 121 -7.43 -4.61 29.09
CA LYS A 121 -8.70 -5.31 29.32
C LYS A 121 -8.92 -6.50 28.38
N GLY A 122 -7.93 -6.83 27.53
CA GLY A 122 -8.03 -7.96 26.59
C GLY A 122 -8.97 -7.72 25.40
N VAL A 123 -9.27 -6.46 25.06
CA VAL A 123 -10.05 -6.10 23.87
C VAL A 123 -9.14 -5.47 22.81
N PRO A 124 -9.44 -5.64 21.50
CA PRO A 124 -8.66 -5.00 20.45
C PRO A 124 -8.53 -3.48 20.68
N LEU A 125 -7.33 -2.93 20.44
CA LEU A 125 -7.11 -1.49 20.53
C LEU A 125 -7.84 -0.80 19.37
N ALA A 126 -8.91 -0.06 19.71
CA ALA A 126 -9.78 0.57 18.71
C ALA A 126 -9.02 1.50 17.73
N SER A 127 -7.96 2.16 18.21
CA SER A 127 -7.16 3.13 17.44
C SER A 127 -5.96 2.53 16.73
N SER A 128 -5.71 1.23 16.84
CA SER A 128 -4.61 0.61 16.12
C SER A 128 -4.92 0.48 14.61
N PRO A 129 -3.91 0.69 13.74
CA PRO A 129 -4.14 0.72 12.29
C PRO A 129 -4.75 -0.57 11.73
N GLU A 130 -4.29 -1.74 12.18
CA GLU A 130 -4.80 -3.03 11.72
C GLU A 130 -6.25 -3.30 12.20
N ASN A 131 -6.63 -2.79 13.38
CA ASN A 131 -8.00 -2.91 13.84
C ASN A 131 -8.93 -1.97 13.07
N ILE A 132 -8.49 -0.74 12.77
CA ILE A 132 -9.28 0.23 11.99
C ILE A 132 -9.60 -0.33 10.59
N VAL A 133 -8.63 -0.93 9.89
CA VAL A 133 -8.91 -1.53 8.57
C VAL A 133 -9.88 -2.70 8.66
N SER A 134 -9.75 -3.53 9.69
CA SER A 134 -10.68 -4.65 9.94
C SER A 134 -12.11 -4.15 10.23
N GLN A 135 -12.27 -3.13 11.08
CA GLN A 135 -13.56 -2.52 11.38
C GLN A 135 -14.19 -1.86 10.13
N ALA A 136 -13.38 -1.19 9.30
CA ALA A 136 -13.85 -0.62 8.04
C ALA A 136 -14.41 -1.70 7.11
N HIS A 137 -13.68 -2.82 6.95
CA HIS A 137 -14.10 -3.93 6.12
C HIS A 137 -15.37 -4.61 6.63
N GLU A 138 -15.47 -4.85 7.94
CA GLU A 138 -16.68 -5.41 8.56
C GLU A 138 -17.90 -4.49 8.42
N SER A 139 -17.73 -3.17 8.59
CA SER A 139 -18.81 -2.20 8.39
C SER A 139 -19.30 -2.17 6.93
N LEU A 140 -18.38 -2.27 5.95
CA LEU A 140 -18.75 -2.41 4.54
C LEU A 140 -19.56 -3.70 4.31
N LYS A 141 -19.07 -4.86 4.80
CA LYS A 141 -19.75 -6.16 4.66
C LYS A 141 -21.15 -6.13 5.26
N LYS A 142 -21.29 -5.62 6.48
CA LYS A 142 -22.58 -5.52 7.17
C LYS A 142 -23.58 -4.64 6.41
N SER A 143 -23.13 -3.51 5.86
CA SER A 143 -24.04 -2.54 5.22
C SER A 143 -24.36 -2.86 3.76
N THR A 144 -23.53 -3.66 3.06
CA THR A 144 -23.66 -3.85 1.61
C THR A 144 -23.65 -5.32 1.16
N GLY A 145 -23.22 -6.25 2.01
CA GLY A 145 -22.99 -7.65 1.65
C GLY A 145 -21.79 -7.86 0.71
N LEU A 146 -20.93 -6.86 0.55
CA LEU A 146 -19.74 -6.90 -0.32
C LEU A 146 -18.47 -7.01 0.53
N SER A 147 -17.47 -7.74 0.02
CA SER A 147 -16.11 -7.75 0.54
C SER A 147 -15.23 -6.80 -0.29
N PHE A 148 -14.20 -6.26 0.34
CA PHE A 148 -13.24 -5.36 -0.30
C PHE A 148 -11.90 -6.04 -0.46
N GLU A 149 -11.40 -6.09 -1.68
CA GLU A 149 -10.04 -6.52 -2.00
C GLU A 149 -9.25 -5.35 -2.59
N ALA A 150 -7.96 -5.31 -2.27
CA ALA A 150 -7.06 -4.28 -2.75
C ALA A 150 -5.69 -4.85 -3.12
N MET A 151 -4.95 -4.09 -3.91
CA MET A 151 -3.54 -4.28 -4.20
C MET A 151 -2.86 -2.93 -4.34
N GLY A 152 -1.53 -2.88 -4.15
CA GLY A 152 -0.71 -1.70 -4.37
C GLY A 152 0.21 -1.86 -5.56
N GLU A 153 0.55 -0.74 -6.17
CA GLU A 153 1.72 -0.52 -7.02
C GLU A 153 2.70 0.29 -6.17
N LEU A 154 3.77 -0.34 -5.69
CA LEU A 154 4.73 0.27 -4.77
C LEU A 154 5.95 0.74 -5.54
N GLU A 155 6.06 2.04 -5.75
CA GLU A 155 7.21 2.68 -6.37
C GLU A 155 8.27 3.06 -5.33
N TYR A 156 9.53 2.93 -5.70
CA TYR A 156 10.66 3.30 -4.85
C TYR A 156 11.91 3.61 -5.67
N TYR A 157 12.80 4.42 -5.12
CA TYR A 157 14.13 4.67 -5.69
C TYR A 157 15.20 3.85 -4.99
N VAL A 158 16.11 3.29 -5.79
CA VAL A 158 17.40 2.75 -5.34
C VAL A 158 18.46 3.80 -5.60
N MET A 159 19.12 4.25 -4.54
CA MET A 159 20.17 5.27 -4.58
C MET A 159 21.52 4.59 -4.37
N SER A 160 22.37 4.64 -5.38
CA SER A 160 23.68 3.95 -5.41
C SER A 160 24.78 4.83 -5.96
N ASP A 161 26.01 4.43 -5.73
CA ASP A 161 27.15 5.05 -6.38
C ASP A 161 27.03 4.95 -7.90
N LYS A 162 27.51 5.98 -8.59
CA LYS A 162 27.43 6.09 -10.05
C LYS A 162 28.13 4.95 -10.75
N GLN A 163 27.42 4.28 -11.65
CA GLN A 163 27.96 3.24 -12.50
C GLN A 163 28.18 3.76 -13.92
N GLN A 164 29.42 3.59 -14.44
CA GLN A 164 29.79 4.10 -15.75
C GLN A 164 29.50 3.11 -16.89
N ILE A 165 29.41 1.81 -16.57
CA ILE A 165 29.14 0.76 -17.56
C ILE A 165 27.65 0.77 -17.92
N TYR A 166 27.32 0.87 -19.20
CA TYR A 166 25.95 1.00 -19.70
C TYR A 166 25.21 2.16 -19.03
N PRO A 167 25.64 3.42 -19.22
CA PRO A 167 25.07 4.56 -18.52
C PRO A 167 23.57 4.68 -18.84
N ALA A 168 22.77 4.91 -17.84
CA ALA A 168 21.35 5.12 -18.00
C ALA A 168 21.04 6.54 -18.47
N THR A 169 19.89 6.71 -19.10
CA THR A 169 19.39 8.01 -19.58
C THR A 169 18.35 8.54 -18.60
N THR A 170 18.49 9.83 -18.22
CA THR A 170 17.55 10.51 -17.33
C THR A 170 16.11 10.38 -17.82
N GLN A 171 15.22 9.95 -16.93
CA GLN A 171 13.77 9.79 -17.15
C GLN A 171 13.41 8.86 -18.34
N LYS A 172 14.21 7.81 -18.58
CA LYS A 172 13.96 6.80 -19.60
C LYS A 172 14.16 5.37 -19.09
N GLY A 173 13.85 5.12 -17.81
CA GLY A 173 14.01 3.81 -17.20
C GLY A 173 12.87 2.83 -17.44
N TYR A 174 11.73 3.26 -18.00
CA TYR A 174 10.52 2.45 -18.06
C TYR A 174 10.71 1.12 -18.78
N HIS A 175 10.53 0.01 -18.03
CA HIS A 175 10.71 -1.38 -18.46
C HIS A 175 12.13 -1.72 -19.00
N GLU A 176 13.12 -0.89 -18.68
CA GLU A 176 14.50 -1.28 -18.98
C GLU A 176 14.90 -2.56 -18.22
N SER A 177 15.65 -3.41 -18.90
CA SER A 177 16.23 -4.63 -18.34
C SER A 177 17.72 -4.46 -18.09
N SER A 178 18.31 -5.37 -17.30
CA SER A 178 19.77 -5.44 -17.16
C SER A 178 20.45 -5.66 -18.52
N PRO A 179 21.58 -4.99 -18.80
CA PRO A 179 22.42 -4.24 -17.85
C PRO A 179 22.09 -2.75 -17.76
N PHE A 180 21.08 -2.26 -18.44
CA PHE A 180 20.67 -0.84 -18.37
C PHE A 180 19.92 -0.54 -17.07
N SER A 181 18.97 -1.40 -16.64
CA SER A 181 18.46 -1.39 -15.25
C SER A 181 19.55 -1.97 -14.34
N LYS A 182 20.01 -1.21 -13.37
CA LYS A 182 21.14 -1.59 -12.49
C LYS A 182 20.70 -2.47 -11.33
N TRP A 183 19.43 -2.34 -10.92
CA TRP A 183 18.92 -2.96 -9.69
C TRP A 183 17.85 -4.02 -9.93
N GLU A 184 17.78 -4.57 -11.15
CA GLU A 184 16.87 -5.67 -11.48
C GLU A 184 17.07 -6.89 -10.56
N MET A 185 18.33 -7.26 -10.25
CA MET A 185 18.63 -8.39 -9.36
C MET A 185 18.07 -8.15 -7.95
N LEU A 186 18.27 -6.94 -7.39
CA LEU A 186 17.70 -6.57 -6.08
C LEU A 186 16.18 -6.63 -6.12
N ARG A 187 15.54 -6.12 -7.18
CA ARG A 187 14.10 -6.15 -7.37
C ARG A 187 13.56 -7.58 -7.46
N CYS A 188 14.22 -8.48 -8.19
CA CYS A 188 13.85 -9.89 -8.28
C CYS A 188 14.00 -10.60 -6.91
N GLU A 189 15.08 -10.35 -6.18
CA GLU A 189 15.26 -10.89 -4.82
C GLU A 189 14.20 -10.36 -3.85
N ALA A 190 13.80 -9.09 -4.01
CA ALA A 190 12.71 -8.52 -3.23
C ALA A 190 11.39 -9.23 -3.47
N MET A 191 11.04 -9.49 -4.74
CA MET A 191 9.81 -10.22 -5.09
C MET A 191 9.78 -11.60 -4.46
N GLU A 192 10.88 -12.35 -4.54
CA GLU A 192 10.99 -13.69 -3.94
C GLU A 192 10.86 -13.63 -2.42
N ALA A 193 11.56 -12.71 -1.75
CA ALA A 193 11.49 -12.55 -0.31
C ALA A 193 10.10 -12.12 0.18
N ILE A 194 9.42 -11.22 -0.55
CA ILE A 194 8.05 -10.80 -0.27
C ILE A 194 7.08 -11.99 -0.44
N ALA A 195 7.24 -12.77 -1.51
CA ALA A 195 6.43 -13.95 -1.75
C ALA A 195 6.63 -15.03 -0.67
N GLN A 196 7.88 -15.23 -0.21
CA GLN A 196 8.19 -16.12 0.93
C GLN A 196 7.55 -15.62 2.24
N ALA A 197 7.43 -14.31 2.42
CA ALA A 197 6.73 -13.71 3.55
C ALA A 197 5.18 -13.75 3.40
N GLY A 198 4.65 -14.37 2.35
CA GLY A 198 3.22 -14.55 2.12
C GLY A 198 2.58 -13.51 1.20
N GLY A 199 3.34 -12.51 0.75
CA GLY A 199 2.86 -11.51 -0.21
C GLY A 199 2.50 -12.12 -1.56
N LYS A 200 1.45 -11.61 -2.19
CA LYS A 200 0.98 -12.04 -3.51
C LYS A 200 1.46 -11.04 -4.56
N ILE A 201 2.55 -11.38 -5.23
CA ILE A 201 3.19 -10.54 -6.24
C ILE A 201 2.59 -10.82 -7.61
N LYS A 202 2.37 -9.78 -8.39
CA LYS A 202 1.93 -9.86 -9.78
C LYS A 202 3.13 -9.78 -10.72
N TYR A 203 3.88 -8.69 -10.68
CA TYR A 203 5.15 -8.48 -11.39
C TYR A 203 5.92 -7.29 -10.81
N SER A 204 7.08 -7.01 -11.38
CA SER A 204 7.86 -5.79 -11.13
C SER A 204 8.56 -5.33 -12.39
N HIS A 205 8.92 -4.06 -12.43
CA HIS A 205 9.71 -3.46 -13.51
C HIS A 205 10.47 -2.23 -13.02
N SER A 206 11.43 -1.76 -13.81
CA SER A 206 11.99 -0.42 -13.64
C SER A 206 10.98 0.62 -14.11
N GLU A 207 10.85 1.72 -13.36
CA GLU A 207 9.97 2.83 -13.68
C GLU A 207 10.70 3.92 -14.49
N VAL A 208 9.92 4.94 -14.97
CA VAL A 208 10.45 6.00 -15.83
C VAL A 208 11.56 6.81 -15.13
N GLY A 209 11.51 6.91 -13.81
CA GLY A 209 12.39 7.74 -13.01
C GLY A 209 13.82 7.23 -12.99
N TYR A 210 14.73 7.97 -13.66
CA TYR A 210 16.17 7.80 -13.51
C TYR A 210 16.80 9.18 -13.32
N ILE A 211 17.54 9.36 -12.24
CA ILE A 211 18.21 10.60 -11.90
C ILE A 211 19.71 10.37 -11.97
N VAL A 212 20.38 11.02 -12.92
CA VAL A 212 21.83 10.98 -13.06
C VAL A 212 22.44 12.09 -12.21
N GLY A 213 23.03 11.70 -11.08
CA GLY A 213 23.71 12.63 -10.19
C GLY A 213 25.19 12.80 -10.49
N LYS A 214 25.87 13.63 -9.70
CA LYS A 214 27.34 13.80 -9.82
C LYS A 214 28.10 12.58 -9.28
N GLN A 215 27.73 12.09 -8.11
CA GLN A 215 28.38 10.97 -7.41
C GLN A 215 27.48 9.73 -7.33
N GLN A 216 26.17 9.93 -7.22
CA GLN A 216 25.17 8.88 -7.07
C GLN A 216 24.13 8.96 -8.18
N ASP A 217 23.68 7.82 -8.62
CA ASP A 217 22.54 7.67 -9.50
C ASP A 217 21.35 7.13 -8.70
N MET A 218 20.11 7.44 -9.14
CA MET A 218 18.89 6.98 -8.49
C MET A 218 17.98 6.37 -9.54
N GLU A 219 17.70 5.07 -9.40
CA GLU A 219 16.87 4.28 -10.31
C GLU A 219 15.52 4.01 -9.66
N GLN A 220 14.43 4.37 -10.33
CA GLN A 220 13.09 4.09 -9.87
C GLN A 220 12.65 2.68 -10.29
N ASN A 221 12.05 1.97 -9.36
CA ASN A 221 11.51 0.63 -9.54
C ASN A 221 10.10 0.54 -8.98
N GLU A 222 9.32 -0.43 -9.48
CA GLU A 222 7.96 -0.69 -9.02
C GLU A 222 7.74 -2.19 -8.80
N ILE A 223 6.99 -2.52 -7.75
CA ILE A 223 6.45 -3.86 -7.49
C ILE A 223 4.93 -3.77 -7.43
N GLU A 224 4.26 -4.52 -8.30
CA GLU A 224 2.80 -4.62 -8.35
C GLU A 224 2.33 -5.92 -7.68
N PHE A 225 1.34 -5.79 -6.80
CA PHE A 225 0.77 -6.90 -6.04
C PHE A 225 -0.48 -7.47 -6.72
N MET A 226 -0.94 -8.64 -6.27
CA MET A 226 -2.25 -9.18 -6.62
C MET A 226 -3.31 -8.71 -5.62
N PRO A 227 -4.58 -8.54 -6.06
CA PRO A 227 -5.67 -8.23 -5.16
C PRO A 227 -5.90 -9.35 -4.13
N VAL A 228 -5.95 -8.95 -2.86
CA VAL A 228 -6.24 -9.80 -1.70
C VAL A 228 -7.19 -9.05 -0.76
N PRO A 229 -7.78 -9.71 0.27
CA PRO A 229 -8.55 -9.00 1.29
C PRO A 229 -7.78 -7.79 1.83
N VAL A 230 -8.49 -6.70 2.09
CA VAL A 230 -7.86 -5.39 2.36
C VAL A 230 -6.89 -5.40 3.54
N GLU A 231 -7.14 -6.21 4.56
CA GLU A 231 -6.23 -6.41 5.70
C GLU A 231 -4.90 -7.02 5.26
N ASP A 232 -4.99 -8.07 4.42
CA ASP A 232 -3.82 -8.76 3.89
C ASP A 232 -3.08 -7.87 2.87
N ALA A 233 -3.81 -7.01 2.13
CA ALA A 233 -3.21 -6.02 1.23
C ALA A 233 -2.37 -4.98 2.00
N ALA A 234 -2.84 -4.51 3.15
CA ALA A 234 -2.08 -3.61 4.00
C ALA A 234 -0.84 -4.31 4.59
N ASP A 235 -1.01 -5.53 5.10
CA ASP A 235 0.08 -6.32 5.70
C ASP A 235 1.20 -6.61 4.68
N GLN A 236 0.87 -7.04 3.45
CA GLN A 236 1.90 -7.38 2.45
C GLN A 236 2.71 -6.16 2.00
N ILE A 237 2.09 -4.98 1.87
CA ILE A 237 2.81 -3.77 1.47
C ILE A 237 3.76 -3.29 2.56
N ILE A 238 3.34 -3.31 3.83
CA ILE A 238 4.24 -2.89 4.93
C ILE A 238 5.42 -3.84 5.10
N VAL A 239 5.20 -5.15 4.94
CA VAL A 239 6.28 -6.16 4.95
C VAL A 239 7.21 -5.95 3.75
N ALA A 240 6.68 -5.65 2.57
CA ALA A 240 7.48 -5.37 1.38
C ALA A 240 8.39 -4.15 1.55
N LYS A 241 7.89 -3.06 2.14
CA LYS A 241 8.72 -1.87 2.45
C LYS A 241 9.87 -2.23 3.39
N TRP A 242 9.64 -3.06 4.40
CA TRP A 242 10.69 -3.55 5.28
C TRP A 242 11.70 -4.43 4.52
N ILE A 243 11.25 -5.38 3.70
CA ILE A 243 12.11 -6.27 2.90
C ILE A 243 13.00 -5.47 1.95
N LEU A 244 12.44 -4.50 1.23
CA LEU A 244 13.20 -3.63 0.34
C LEU A 244 14.32 -2.88 1.07
N ARG A 245 14.04 -2.31 2.25
CA ARG A 245 15.06 -1.65 3.09
C ARG A 245 16.13 -2.62 3.57
N MET A 246 15.76 -3.86 3.94
CA MET A 246 16.71 -4.89 4.32
C MET A 246 17.63 -5.29 3.16
N LEU A 247 17.08 -5.37 1.95
CA LEU A 247 17.89 -5.61 0.75
C LEU A 247 18.79 -4.42 0.43
N GLY A 248 18.29 -3.19 0.55
CA GLY A 248 19.11 -1.98 0.44
C GLY A 248 20.31 -2.04 1.37
N TYR A 249 20.10 -2.37 2.64
CA TYR A 249 21.17 -2.56 3.62
C TYR A 249 22.14 -3.69 3.21
N LYS A 250 21.62 -4.83 2.75
CA LYS A 250 22.41 -5.98 2.28
C LYS A 250 23.31 -5.62 1.09
N TYR A 251 22.79 -4.84 0.15
CA TYR A 251 23.52 -4.42 -1.07
C TYR A 251 24.35 -3.14 -0.89
N GLY A 252 24.32 -2.51 0.28
CA GLY A 252 25.04 -1.25 0.55
C GLY A 252 24.46 -0.05 -0.22
N VAL A 253 23.15 -0.06 -0.51
CA VAL A 253 22.44 1.02 -1.20
C VAL A 253 21.27 1.53 -0.38
N ASN A 254 20.82 2.74 -0.65
CA ASN A 254 19.65 3.31 0.01
C ASN A 254 18.38 3.05 -0.79
N ILE A 255 17.33 2.62 -0.11
CA ILE A 255 15.98 2.52 -0.66
C ILE A 255 15.14 3.67 -0.10
N SER A 256 14.56 4.45 -1.01
CA SER A 256 13.71 5.59 -0.65
C SER A 256 12.31 5.44 -1.22
N PHE A 257 11.31 5.61 -0.35
CA PHE A 257 9.89 5.73 -0.70
C PHE A 257 9.43 7.20 -0.67
N ALA A 258 10.36 8.13 -0.64
CA ALA A 258 10.04 9.55 -0.61
C ALA A 258 9.20 9.95 -1.83
N PRO A 259 8.11 10.71 -1.63
CA PRO A 259 7.19 11.09 -2.71
C PRO A 259 7.87 11.83 -3.86
N LYS A 260 8.90 12.60 -3.57
CA LYS A 260 9.66 13.40 -4.53
C LYS A 260 11.12 13.50 -4.10
N ILE A 261 12.04 13.09 -4.95
CA ILE A 261 13.48 13.19 -4.68
C ILE A 261 14.08 14.41 -5.40
N LEU A 262 13.62 14.68 -6.61
CA LEU A 262 14.08 15.83 -7.37
C LEU A 262 12.89 16.46 -8.11
N VAL A 263 12.70 17.78 -7.94
CA VAL A 263 11.66 18.52 -8.66
C VAL A 263 11.95 18.46 -10.17
N GLY A 264 10.90 18.32 -10.97
CA GLY A 264 11.02 18.14 -12.43
C GLY A 264 11.29 16.69 -12.88
N HIS A 265 11.49 15.75 -11.96
CA HIS A 265 11.66 14.32 -12.25
C HIS A 265 10.47 13.52 -11.67
N ALA A 266 10.32 12.26 -12.10
CA ALA A 266 9.26 11.38 -11.59
C ALA A 266 9.31 11.25 -10.07
N GLY A 267 8.15 11.33 -9.43
CA GLY A 267 7.98 11.03 -8.01
C GLY A 267 7.54 9.60 -7.79
N SER A 268 7.64 9.09 -6.56
CA SER A 268 7.20 7.73 -6.21
C SER A 268 5.78 7.74 -5.68
N GLY A 269 4.91 7.00 -6.37
CA GLY A 269 3.52 6.75 -5.98
C GLY A 269 3.35 5.47 -5.17
N LEU A 270 2.16 5.35 -4.60
CA LEU A 270 1.60 4.11 -4.08
C LEU A 270 0.16 4.03 -4.61
N HIS A 271 0.00 3.60 -5.85
CA HIS A 271 -1.32 3.49 -6.43
C HIS A 271 -2.08 2.31 -5.83
N ILE A 272 -3.32 2.54 -5.42
CA ILE A 272 -4.13 1.47 -4.81
C ILE A 272 -5.25 1.07 -5.77
N HIS A 273 -5.19 -0.16 -6.23
CA HIS A 273 -6.26 -0.80 -6.97
C HIS A 273 -7.23 -1.47 -6.01
N THR A 274 -8.50 -1.30 -6.28
CA THR A 274 -9.57 -1.81 -5.43
C THR A 274 -10.59 -2.57 -6.26
N LYS A 275 -11.19 -3.60 -5.68
CA LYS A 275 -12.35 -4.28 -6.23
C LYS A 275 -13.31 -4.73 -5.13
N LEU A 276 -14.58 -4.71 -5.45
CA LEU A 276 -15.64 -5.21 -4.59
C LEU A 276 -16.04 -6.62 -5.04
N VAL A 277 -16.16 -7.52 -4.07
CA VAL A 277 -16.37 -8.95 -4.32
C VAL A 277 -17.62 -9.43 -3.57
N LYS A 278 -18.41 -10.28 -4.21
CA LYS A 278 -19.53 -11.00 -3.58
C LYS A 278 -19.48 -12.46 -4.00
N ASN A 279 -19.48 -13.36 -3.03
CA ASN A 279 -19.42 -14.81 -3.28
C ASN A 279 -18.28 -15.20 -4.26
N LYS A 280 -17.09 -14.64 -4.04
CA LYS A 280 -15.88 -14.81 -4.89
C LYS A 280 -16.00 -14.23 -6.31
N LYS A 281 -17.08 -13.54 -6.65
CA LYS A 281 -17.25 -12.89 -7.97
C LYS A 281 -16.85 -11.42 -7.89
N ASN A 282 -16.09 -10.98 -8.88
CA ASN A 282 -15.73 -9.57 -9.08
C ASN A 282 -16.99 -8.77 -9.47
N MET A 283 -17.39 -7.83 -8.62
CA MET A 283 -18.59 -7.00 -8.82
C MET A 283 -18.31 -5.72 -9.59
N MET A 284 -17.06 -5.47 -10.00
CA MET A 284 -16.70 -4.25 -10.74
C MET A 284 -17.19 -4.26 -12.18
N VAL A 285 -17.59 -5.41 -12.71
CA VAL A 285 -18.04 -5.60 -14.09
C VAL A 285 -19.40 -6.24 -14.15
N GLU A 286 -20.24 -5.75 -15.07
CA GLU A 286 -21.53 -6.32 -15.44
C GLU A 286 -21.66 -6.27 -16.97
N LYS A 287 -21.95 -7.41 -17.61
CA LYS A 287 -22.12 -7.53 -19.09
C LYS A 287 -20.95 -6.87 -19.86
N ASN A 288 -19.72 -7.17 -19.50
CA ASN A 288 -18.48 -6.62 -20.07
C ASN A 288 -18.35 -5.08 -20.02
N LYS A 289 -19.04 -4.43 -19.08
CA LYS A 289 -18.93 -2.99 -18.84
C LYS A 289 -18.69 -2.73 -17.36
N LEU A 290 -18.19 -1.55 -17.03
CA LEU A 290 -18.05 -1.11 -15.64
C LEU A 290 -19.45 -1.09 -14.97
N SER A 291 -19.56 -1.80 -13.85
CA SER A 291 -20.82 -1.97 -13.14
C SER A 291 -21.30 -0.70 -12.43
N LYS A 292 -22.58 -0.66 -12.07
CA LYS A 292 -23.11 0.40 -11.20
C LYS A 292 -22.45 0.38 -9.81
N ILE A 293 -22.03 -0.79 -9.32
CA ILE A 293 -21.29 -0.93 -8.04
C ILE A 293 -19.93 -0.24 -8.14
N ALA A 294 -19.18 -0.50 -9.20
CA ALA A 294 -17.90 0.16 -9.44
C ALA A 294 -18.06 1.69 -9.56
N LYS A 295 -19.04 2.16 -10.34
CA LYS A 295 -19.32 3.59 -10.48
C LYS A 295 -19.66 4.25 -9.14
N ARG A 296 -20.43 3.59 -8.28
CA ARG A 296 -20.72 4.10 -6.93
C ARG A 296 -19.48 4.14 -6.03
N ALA A 297 -18.61 3.14 -6.09
CA ALA A 297 -17.34 3.18 -5.37
C ALA A 297 -16.46 4.35 -5.85
N ILE A 298 -16.36 4.57 -7.17
CA ILE A 298 -15.66 5.73 -7.77
C ILE A 298 -16.24 7.05 -7.22
N ALA A 299 -17.58 7.19 -7.14
CA ALA A 299 -18.20 8.38 -6.56
C ALA A 299 -17.72 8.65 -5.13
N GLY A 300 -17.60 7.59 -4.31
CA GLY A 300 -17.09 7.69 -2.95
C GLY A 300 -15.62 8.12 -2.91
N TYR A 301 -14.78 7.56 -3.76
CA TYR A 301 -13.37 7.95 -3.86
C TYR A 301 -13.23 9.42 -4.26
N LEU A 302 -13.99 9.88 -5.25
CA LEU A 302 -13.96 11.28 -5.70
C LEU A 302 -14.47 12.25 -4.62
N ALA A 303 -15.54 11.89 -3.92
CA ALA A 303 -16.13 12.72 -2.86
C ALA A 303 -15.19 12.88 -1.66
N MET A 304 -14.45 11.81 -1.30
CA MET A 304 -13.58 11.78 -0.13
C MET A 304 -12.09 11.96 -0.49
N ALA A 305 -11.74 12.18 -1.76
CA ALA A 305 -10.35 12.33 -2.19
C ALA A 305 -9.57 13.37 -1.38
N PRO A 306 -10.12 14.57 -1.07
CA PRO A 306 -9.38 15.55 -0.27
C PRO A 306 -9.04 15.07 1.15
N SER A 307 -9.91 14.32 1.79
CA SER A 307 -9.65 13.79 3.14
C SER A 307 -8.82 12.51 3.14
N LEU A 308 -8.84 11.71 2.06
CA LEU A 308 -8.00 10.52 1.91
C LEU A 308 -6.51 10.87 1.83
N THR A 309 -6.13 12.07 1.38
CA THR A 309 -4.74 12.53 1.40
C THR A 309 -4.14 12.56 2.81
N ALA A 310 -4.96 12.72 3.85
CA ALA A 310 -4.50 12.68 5.24
C ALA A 310 -3.90 11.32 5.64
N PHE A 311 -4.24 10.24 4.94
CA PHE A 311 -3.69 8.91 5.15
C PHE A 311 -2.68 8.50 4.08
N GLY A 312 -2.86 9.01 2.86
CA GLY A 312 -2.09 8.61 1.67
C GLY A 312 -0.91 9.52 1.32
N ASN A 313 -0.87 10.75 1.85
CA ASN A 313 0.11 11.79 1.54
C ASN A 313 0.47 12.52 2.84
N THR A 314 1.26 11.85 3.69
CA THR A 314 1.36 12.19 5.11
C THR A 314 2.52 13.11 5.48
N VAL A 315 3.30 13.56 4.50
CA VAL A 315 4.46 14.44 4.70
C VAL A 315 4.42 15.64 3.74
N PRO A 316 5.00 16.79 4.09
CA PRO A 316 5.02 17.98 3.21
C PRO A 316 5.58 17.71 1.81
N LEU A 317 6.51 16.78 1.69
CA LEU A 317 7.14 16.40 0.42
C LEU A 317 6.14 15.77 -0.57
N SER A 318 5.03 15.19 -0.09
CA SER A 318 3.94 14.64 -0.92
C SER A 318 3.35 15.71 -1.85
N PHE A 319 3.27 16.95 -1.40
CA PHE A 319 2.68 18.07 -2.14
C PHE A 319 3.65 18.72 -3.12
N LEU A 320 4.91 18.31 -3.15
CA LEU A 320 5.83 18.57 -4.26
C LEU A 320 5.72 17.51 -5.38
N ARG A 321 5.10 16.34 -5.10
CA ARG A 321 4.72 15.35 -6.11
C ARG A 321 3.36 15.69 -6.72
N LEU A 322 2.39 16.12 -5.91
CA LEU A 322 1.03 16.49 -6.32
C LEU A 322 1.00 17.92 -6.86
N ILE A 323 1.68 18.16 -7.97
CA ILE A 323 1.70 19.47 -8.66
C ILE A 323 1.25 19.29 -10.12
N PRO A 324 0.66 20.33 -10.75
CA PRO A 324 0.25 20.28 -12.14
C PRO A 324 1.40 19.93 -13.09
N HIS A 325 1.08 19.25 -14.21
CA HIS A 325 2.03 18.87 -15.27
C HIS A 325 3.11 17.84 -14.85
N GLN A 326 2.93 17.17 -13.73
CA GLN A 326 3.68 15.98 -13.32
C GLN A 326 2.79 14.74 -13.51
N GLU A 327 3.33 13.54 -13.40
CA GLU A 327 2.58 12.29 -13.59
C GLU A 327 1.50 12.03 -12.52
N ALA A 328 1.59 12.69 -11.37
CA ALA A 328 0.63 12.57 -10.28
C ALA A 328 -0.63 13.41 -10.54
N PRO A 329 -1.84 12.87 -10.26
CA PRO A 329 -3.08 13.60 -10.45
C PRO A 329 -3.26 14.69 -9.39
N THR A 330 -3.69 15.87 -9.83
CA THR A 330 -4.03 17.00 -8.94
C THR A 330 -5.52 17.33 -8.95
N ASN A 331 -6.23 16.95 -10.01
CA ASN A 331 -7.65 17.27 -10.21
C ASN A 331 -8.55 16.08 -9.85
N ILE A 332 -9.67 16.35 -9.22
CA ILE A 332 -10.65 15.35 -8.80
C ILE A 332 -11.54 14.98 -9.99
N CYS A 333 -11.15 13.92 -10.69
CA CYS A 333 -11.86 13.37 -11.85
C CYS A 333 -11.53 11.88 -12.02
N TRP A 334 -12.25 11.19 -12.92
CA TRP A 334 -12.00 9.79 -13.23
C TRP A 334 -12.11 9.53 -14.73
N GLY A 335 -11.54 8.43 -15.19
CA GLY A 335 -11.63 8.04 -16.60
C GLY A 335 -11.17 6.61 -16.87
N ASP A 336 -11.60 6.09 -18.02
CA ASP A 336 -11.20 4.79 -18.51
C ASP A 336 -9.83 4.89 -19.22
N ARG A 337 -8.86 4.07 -18.79
CA ARG A 337 -7.50 3.96 -19.38
C ARG A 337 -6.71 5.27 -19.44
N ASN A 338 -7.21 6.32 -18.82
CA ASN A 338 -6.63 7.66 -18.79
C ASN A 338 -5.67 7.80 -17.59
N ARG A 339 -4.39 8.08 -17.84
CA ARG A 339 -3.37 8.24 -16.78
C ARG A 339 -3.34 9.66 -16.17
N SER A 340 -4.05 10.63 -16.75
CA SER A 340 -4.08 12.01 -16.25
C SER A 340 -5.14 12.26 -15.16
N VAL A 341 -5.95 11.25 -14.79
CA VAL A 341 -7.04 11.37 -13.82
C VAL A 341 -6.68 10.81 -12.45
N LEU A 342 -7.39 11.24 -11.42
CA LEU A 342 -7.21 10.78 -10.04
C LEU A 342 -7.66 9.33 -9.84
N VAL A 343 -8.82 8.99 -10.37
CA VAL A 343 -9.38 7.63 -10.29
C VAL A 343 -9.40 7.04 -11.70
N ARG A 344 -8.56 6.04 -11.93
CA ARG A 344 -8.41 5.41 -13.24
C ARG A 344 -9.08 4.03 -13.22
N VAL A 345 -9.75 3.70 -14.32
CA VAL A 345 -10.22 2.34 -14.60
C VAL A 345 -9.24 1.72 -15.61
N PRO A 346 -8.34 0.83 -15.19
CA PRO A 346 -7.37 0.21 -16.08
C PRO A 346 -8.03 -0.80 -17.02
N LEU A 347 -7.28 -1.27 -18.03
CA LEU A 347 -7.71 -2.34 -18.91
C LEU A 347 -7.91 -3.65 -18.12
N GLY A 348 -9.10 -4.23 -18.20
CA GLY A 348 -9.53 -5.35 -17.34
C GLY A 348 -9.73 -6.68 -18.07
N TRP A 349 -9.08 -6.90 -19.22
CA TRP A 349 -9.23 -8.13 -20.02
C TRP A 349 -10.66 -8.45 -20.45
N LEU A 350 -11.45 -7.40 -20.76
CA LEU A 350 -12.84 -7.53 -21.16
C LEU A 350 -12.97 -7.74 -22.67
N GLY A 351 -13.66 -8.82 -23.05
CA GLY A 351 -13.99 -9.09 -24.46
C GLY A 351 -12.82 -9.43 -25.34
N VAL A 352 -11.70 -9.88 -24.76
CA VAL A 352 -10.52 -10.37 -25.49
C VAL A 352 -10.35 -11.86 -25.25
N ASP A 353 -10.18 -12.61 -26.33
CA ASP A 353 -9.85 -14.04 -26.32
C ASP A 353 -8.94 -14.36 -27.50
N ASN A 354 -8.45 -15.56 -27.57
CA ASN A 354 -7.59 -16.08 -28.65
C ASN A 354 -6.21 -15.44 -28.82
N MET A 355 -5.86 -14.34 -28.12
CA MET A 355 -4.53 -13.71 -28.25
C MET A 355 -3.39 -14.69 -28.03
N ILE A 356 -3.54 -15.63 -27.10
CA ILE A 356 -2.51 -16.63 -26.79
C ILE A 356 -2.37 -17.64 -27.93
N HIS A 357 -3.45 -18.00 -28.62
CA HIS A 357 -3.42 -18.85 -29.82
C HIS A 357 -2.75 -18.15 -30.99
N ASP A 358 -3.01 -16.84 -31.17
CA ASP A 358 -2.37 -16.05 -32.23
C ASP A 358 -0.86 -15.98 -32.02
N ALA A 359 -0.42 -15.78 -30.78
CA ALA A 359 1.00 -15.73 -30.41
C ALA A 359 1.67 -17.12 -30.42
N ASN A 360 0.92 -18.21 -30.20
CA ASN A 360 1.42 -19.59 -30.11
C ASN A 360 0.59 -20.54 -30.99
N PRO A 361 0.69 -20.42 -32.33
CA PRO A 361 -0.16 -21.19 -33.24
C PRO A 361 0.07 -22.71 -33.18
N GLN A 362 1.18 -23.15 -32.61
CA GLN A 362 1.53 -24.56 -32.42
C GLN A 362 0.75 -25.20 -31.23
N ASP A 363 0.31 -24.40 -30.27
CA ASP A 363 -0.44 -24.92 -29.12
C ASP A 363 -1.94 -25.02 -29.46
N LYS A 364 -2.43 -26.24 -29.49
CA LYS A 364 -3.85 -26.58 -29.78
C LYS A 364 -4.65 -26.85 -28.50
N GLY A 365 -4.08 -26.59 -27.31
CA GLY A 365 -4.73 -26.75 -26.04
C GLY A 365 -5.98 -25.87 -25.88
N LYS A 366 -6.83 -26.22 -24.91
CA LYS A 366 -7.94 -25.35 -24.49
C LYS A 366 -7.43 -24.39 -23.42
N PHE A 367 -7.49 -23.10 -23.70
CA PHE A 367 -7.17 -22.08 -22.69
C PHE A 367 -8.41 -21.78 -21.82
N PRO A 368 -8.22 -21.53 -20.51
CA PRO A 368 -9.33 -21.17 -19.66
C PRO A 368 -9.94 -19.84 -20.13
N LYS A 369 -11.26 -19.73 -20.04
CA LYS A 369 -11.95 -18.47 -20.29
C LYS A 369 -11.41 -17.43 -19.31
N MET A 370 -10.95 -16.29 -19.83
CA MET A 370 -10.43 -15.22 -19.02
C MET A 370 -11.55 -14.59 -18.18
N GLU A 371 -11.41 -14.66 -16.86
CA GLU A 371 -12.27 -13.91 -15.97
C GLU A 371 -11.79 -12.45 -15.91
N SER A 372 -12.73 -11.53 -15.76
CA SER A 372 -12.39 -10.11 -15.64
C SER A 372 -11.61 -9.83 -14.37
N ASN A 373 -10.40 -9.30 -14.52
CA ASN A 373 -9.56 -8.79 -13.44
C ASN A 373 -9.76 -7.27 -13.19
N GLN A 374 -10.93 -6.72 -13.57
CA GLN A 374 -11.22 -5.30 -13.46
C GLN A 374 -11.08 -4.79 -12.02
N THR A 375 -10.30 -3.75 -11.87
CA THR A 375 -10.13 -2.94 -10.66
C THR A 375 -10.45 -1.49 -10.94
N VAL A 376 -10.45 -0.68 -9.89
CA VAL A 376 -10.45 0.78 -9.93
C VAL A 376 -9.22 1.25 -9.18
N GLU A 377 -8.41 2.10 -9.79
CA GLU A 377 -7.14 2.59 -9.29
C GLU A 377 -7.28 4.00 -8.70
N PHE A 378 -6.86 4.19 -7.46
CA PHE A 378 -6.74 5.48 -6.79
C PHE A 378 -5.28 5.92 -6.78
N ARG A 379 -4.94 7.04 -7.42
CA ARG A 379 -3.58 7.36 -7.86
C ARG A 379 -2.83 8.40 -7.04
N CYS A 380 -3.49 9.13 -6.12
CA CYS A 380 -2.80 10.20 -5.40
C CYS A 380 -1.86 9.72 -4.28
N PRO A 381 -2.06 8.58 -3.59
CA PRO A 381 -1.18 8.19 -2.49
C PRO A 381 0.26 8.00 -2.94
N ASP A 382 1.17 8.11 -1.99
CA ASP A 382 2.61 7.90 -2.19
C ASP A 382 3.24 7.05 -1.08
N GLY A 383 4.54 6.85 -1.16
CA GLY A 383 5.25 5.99 -0.22
C GLY A 383 5.28 6.47 1.23
N SER A 384 4.84 7.70 1.54
CA SER A 384 4.69 8.19 2.91
C SER A 384 3.43 7.69 3.62
N ALA A 385 2.52 7.04 2.88
CA ALA A 385 1.22 6.63 3.39
C ALA A 385 1.30 5.78 4.66
N ASN A 386 0.40 6.05 5.62
CA ASN A 386 0.05 5.04 6.61
C ASN A 386 -0.87 4.02 5.93
N ILE A 387 -0.29 2.90 5.52
CA ILE A 387 -0.90 1.94 4.61
C ILE A 387 -2.22 1.39 5.14
N HIS A 388 -2.26 0.96 6.41
CA HIS A 388 -3.49 0.42 7.01
C HIS A 388 -4.59 1.49 7.10
N LEU A 389 -4.25 2.71 7.49
CA LEU A 389 -5.23 3.81 7.57
C LEU A 389 -5.71 4.25 6.18
N LEU A 390 -4.82 4.28 5.18
CA LEU A 390 -5.20 4.53 3.78
C LEU A 390 -6.18 3.47 3.27
N MET A 391 -5.88 2.19 3.49
CA MET A 391 -6.76 1.09 3.10
C MET A 391 -8.13 1.18 3.79
N ALA A 392 -8.14 1.47 5.09
CA ALA A 392 -9.38 1.70 5.83
C ALA A 392 -10.18 2.90 5.27
N GLY A 393 -9.49 4.00 4.97
CA GLY A 393 -10.08 5.19 4.35
C GLY A 393 -10.75 4.88 3.00
N LEU A 394 -10.11 4.09 2.15
CA LEU A 394 -10.66 3.65 0.86
C LEU A 394 -11.88 2.74 1.03
N VAL A 395 -11.88 1.84 2.01
CA VAL A 395 -13.07 1.04 2.35
C VAL A 395 -14.24 1.92 2.79
N VAL A 396 -13.97 2.90 3.67
CA VAL A 396 -14.98 3.87 4.12
C VAL A 396 -15.50 4.70 2.96
N ALA A 397 -14.63 5.16 2.06
CA ALA A 397 -15.01 5.92 0.87
C ALA A 397 -15.88 5.10 -0.09
N ALA A 398 -15.52 3.83 -0.34
CA ALA A 398 -16.35 2.91 -1.15
C ALA A 398 -17.72 2.70 -0.51
N ARG A 399 -17.78 2.43 0.81
CA ARG A 399 -19.05 2.31 1.56
C ARG A 399 -19.91 3.57 1.43
N HIS A 400 -19.29 4.73 1.60
CA HIS A 400 -19.97 6.03 1.45
C HIS A 400 -20.57 6.17 0.04
N GLY A 401 -19.78 5.94 -1.01
CA GLY A 401 -20.23 6.03 -2.39
C GLY A 401 -21.37 5.06 -2.74
N LEU A 402 -21.34 3.83 -2.20
CA LEU A 402 -22.43 2.87 -2.35
C LEU A 402 -23.74 3.35 -1.72
N GLN A 403 -23.68 4.17 -0.68
CA GLN A 403 -24.82 4.72 0.05
C GLN A 403 -25.28 6.10 -0.47
N MET A 404 -24.45 6.82 -1.24
CA MET A 404 -24.80 8.14 -1.81
C MET A 404 -26.01 8.02 -2.74
N LYS A 405 -26.99 8.93 -2.58
CA LYS A 405 -28.19 8.98 -3.44
C LYS A 405 -27.86 9.37 -4.88
N ASP A 406 -26.97 10.34 -5.06
CA ASP A 406 -26.57 10.97 -6.32
C ASP A 406 -25.24 10.44 -6.90
N ALA A 407 -24.72 9.32 -6.40
CA ALA A 407 -23.43 8.76 -6.79
C ALA A 407 -23.22 8.69 -8.32
N LEU A 408 -24.22 8.21 -9.07
CA LEU A 408 -24.10 8.10 -10.52
C LEU A 408 -24.04 9.45 -11.23
N LYS A 409 -24.75 10.48 -10.72
CA LYS A 409 -24.67 11.85 -11.25
C LYS A 409 -23.28 12.46 -11.02
N VAL A 410 -22.68 12.19 -9.84
CA VAL A 410 -21.31 12.64 -9.53
C VAL A 410 -20.32 12.00 -10.49
N VAL A 411 -20.43 10.70 -10.72
CA VAL A 411 -19.57 9.96 -11.64
C VAL A 411 -19.69 10.49 -13.07
N ASP A 412 -20.92 10.66 -13.58
CA ASP A 412 -21.13 11.15 -14.94
C ASP A 412 -20.59 12.59 -15.13
N LYS A 413 -20.70 13.44 -14.09
CA LYS A 413 -20.20 14.84 -14.13
C LYS A 413 -18.68 14.91 -14.13
N LEU A 414 -17.98 13.99 -13.43
CA LEU A 414 -16.53 14.02 -13.22
C LEU A 414 -15.76 13.05 -14.13
N TYR A 415 -16.44 12.49 -15.13
CA TYR A 415 -15.81 11.65 -16.16
C TYR A 415 -14.97 12.49 -17.12
N VAL A 416 -13.75 12.03 -17.44
CA VAL A 416 -12.81 12.69 -18.35
C VAL A 416 -12.16 11.63 -19.25
N ASP A 417 -12.35 11.76 -20.55
CA ASP A 417 -11.81 10.89 -21.61
C ASP A 417 -10.62 11.49 -22.36
N ILE A 418 -10.21 12.70 -21.99
CA ILE A 418 -9.11 13.46 -22.61
C ILE A 418 -7.92 13.56 -21.62
N ASN A 419 -6.71 13.78 -22.15
CA ASN A 419 -5.56 14.10 -21.31
C ASN A 419 -5.64 15.54 -20.81
N ILE A 420 -6.04 15.75 -19.53
CA ILE A 420 -6.24 17.07 -18.94
C ILE A 420 -4.94 17.88 -18.77
N PHE A 421 -3.78 17.29 -18.97
CA PHE A 421 -2.49 18.01 -18.88
C PHE A 421 -2.16 18.79 -20.16
N HIS A 422 -2.83 18.52 -21.29
CA HIS A 422 -2.63 19.31 -22.49
C HIS A 422 -3.23 20.71 -22.35
N GLU A 423 -2.54 21.75 -22.84
CA GLU A 423 -2.97 23.15 -22.73
C GLU A 423 -4.30 23.43 -23.41
N GLU A 424 -4.63 22.76 -24.49
CA GLU A 424 -5.93 22.85 -25.18
C GLU A 424 -7.11 22.46 -24.28
N HIS A 425 -6.85 21.64 -23.22
CA HIS A 425 -7.86 21.18 -22.27
C HIS A 425 -7.86 21.97 -20.96
N LYS A 426 -7.14 23.08 -20.87
CA LYS A 426 -7.06 23.96 -19.69
C LYS A 426 -8.43 24.37 -19.16
N LYS A 427 -9.36 24.74 -20.04
CA LYS A 427 -10.74 25.14 -19.66
C LYS A 427 -11.51 24.01 -18.95
N THR A 428 -11.26 22.75 -19.32
CA THR A 428 -11.86 21.59 -18.65
C THR A 428 -11.19 21.36 -17.31
N ARG A 429 -9.86 21.40 -17.27
CA ARG A 429 -9.06 21.25 -16.05
C ARG A 429 -9.45 22.27 -14.98
N ASP A 430 -9.57 23.56 -15.34
CA ASP A 430 -9.84 24.65 -14.41
C ASP A 430 -11.25 24.57 -13.78
N LYS A 431 -12.15 23.77 -14.32
CA LYS A 431 -13.49 23.52 -13.76
C LYS A 431 -13.50 22.37 -12.72
N LEU A 432 -12.45 21.56 -12.68
CA LEU A 432 -12.35 20.45 -11.76
C LEU A 432 -11.84 20.92 -10.40
N ALA A 433 -12.42 20.39 -9.33
CA ALA A 433 -11.87 20.59 -7.99
C ALA A 433 -10.48 19.98 -7.89
N GLN A 434 -9.67 20.53 -7.01
CA GLN A 434 -8.29 20.09 -6.80
C GLN A 434 -8.12 19.35 -5.47
N LEU A 435 -7.11 18.51 -5.39
CA LEU A 435 -6.64 17.92 -4.15
C LEU A 435 -6.01 19.00 -3.25
N PRO A 436 -5.91 18.75 -1.93
CA PRO A 436 -5.14 19.59 -1.02
C PRO A 436 -3.72 19.83 -1.52
N THR A 437 -3.15 20.97 -1.17
CA THR A 437 -1.78 21.38 -1.51
C THR A 437 -0.82 21.31 -0.33
N SER A 438 -1.29 20.84 0.83
CA SER A 438 -0.50 20.73 2.06
C SER A 438 -1.08 19.67 3.01
N CYS A 439 -0.23 19.20 3.93
CA CYS A 439 -0.66 18.37 5.06
C CYS A 439 -1.72 19.07 5.91
N TRP A 440 -1.57 20.41 6.07
CA TRP A 440 -2.54 21.21 6.80
C TRP A 440 -3.95 21.14 6.19
N GLU A 441 -4.04 21.36 4.88
CA GLU A 441 -5.34 21.27 4.16
C GLU A 441 -5.90 19.86 4.19
N SER A 442 -5.05 18.83 4.10
CA SER A 442 -5.46 17.43 4.25
C SER A 442 -6.09 17.18 5.61
N ALA A 443 -5.49 17.73 6.68
CA ALA A 443 -6.05 17.66 8.03
C ALA A 443 -7.39 18.37 8.16
N ASP A 444 -7.54 19.56 7.57
CA ASP A 444 -8.83 20.30 7.58
C ASP A 444 -9.93 19.52 6.85
N ASN A 445 -9.62 18.89 5.72
CA ASN A 445 -10.53 18.02 4.99
C ASN A 445 -10.89 16.74 5.78
N LEU A 446 -9.93 16.13 6.47
CA LEU A 446 -10.17 14.98 7.35
C LEU A 446 -11.16 15.35 8.47
N LEU A 447 -10.94 16.49 9.14
CA LEU A 447 -11.81 16.97 10.20
C LEU A 447 -13.22 17.33 9.70
N ARG A 448 -13.35 17.88 8.48
CA ARG A 448 -14.63 18.14 7.83
C ARG A 448 -15.43 16.85 7.61
N ASP A 449 -14.76 15.80 7.15
CA ASP A 449 -15.39 14.53 6.77
C ASP A 449 -15.42 13.51 7.92
N ARG A 450 -14.98 13.88 9.14
CA ARG A 450 -14.79 12.97 10.28
C ARG A 450 -16.01 12.10 10.59
N LYS A 451 -17.23 12.63 10.47
CA LYS A 451 -18.46 11.87 10.74
C LYS A 451 -18.63 10.66 9.80
N ILE A 452 -18.07 10.71 8.58
CA ILE A 452 -18.12 9.59 7.63
C ILE A 452 -17.14 8.51 8.08
N TYR A 453 -15.96 8.91 8.55
CA TYR A 453 -14.92 8.00 9.05
C TYR A 453 -15.29 7.37 10.39
N GLU A 454 -15.86 8.15 11.32
CA GLU A 454 -16.28 7.71 12.66
C GLU A 454 -17.55 6.85 12.63
N LYS A 455 -18.30 6.88 11.54
CA LYS A 455 -19.54 6.09 11.41
C LYS A 455 -19.29 4.62 11.68
N ASP A 456 -20.19 4.00 12.45
CA ASP A 456 -20.13 2.60 12.89
C ASP A 456 -18.90 2.28 13.78
N GLY A 457 -18.26 3.31 14.36
CA GLY A 457 -17.10 3.16 15.23
C GLY A 457 -15.80 2.75 14.48
N VAL A 458 -15.72 2.97 13.16
CA VAL A 458 -14.57 2.54 12.32
C VAL A 458 -13.31 3.28 12.73
N PHE A 459 -13.29 4.60 12.63
CA PHE A 459 -12.19 5.42 13.13
C PHE A 459 -12.59 6.01 14.47
N PRO A 460 -11.90 5.70 15.59
CA PRO A 460 -12.19 6.36 16.83
C PRO A 460 -11.77 7.84 16.79
N PRO A 461 -12.49 8.75 17.47
CA PRO A 461 -12.18 10.19 17.46
C PRO A 461 -10.72 10.51 17.75
N VAL A 462 -10.11 9.81 18.71
CA VAL A 462 -8.70 10.01 19.11
C VAL A 462 -7.72 9.77 17.95
N ALA A 463 -8.01 8.82 17.04
CA ALA A 463 -7.17 8.57 15.88
C ALA A 463 -7.29 9.72 14.86
N ILE A 464 -8.51 10.18 14.55
CA ILE A 464 -8.75 11.32 13.67
C ILE A 464 -8.06 12.58 14.20
N ASP A 465 -8.25 12.88 15.50
CA ASP A 465 -7.66 14.06 16.14
C ASP A 465 -6.13 13.99 16.18
N GLY A 466 -5.57 12.80 16.48
CA GLY A 466 -4.13 12.56 16.47
C GLY A 466 -3.49 12.75 15.11
N ILE A 467 -4.11 12.21 14.05
CA ILE A 467 -3.65 12.37 12.67
C ILE A 467 -3.72 13.84 12.24
N ALA A 468 -4.84 14.51 12.50
CA ALA A 468 -5.02 15.92 12.15
C ALA A 468 -3.99 16.81 12.89
N LYS A 469 -3.73 16.54 14.17
CA LYS A 469 -2.71 17.24 14.96
C LYS A 469 -1.31 17.03 14.37
N MET A 470 -0.95 15.79 14.03
CA MET A 470 0.34 15.48 13.40
C MET A 470 0.52 16.23 12.08
N LEU A 471 -0.46 16.15 11.17
CA LEU A 471 -0.38 16.81 9.86
C LEU A 471 -0.28 18.33 9.99
N LYS A 472 -1.02 18.94 10.91
CA LYS A 472 -0.94 20.39 11.18
C LYS A 472 0.39 20.82 11.81
N SER A 473 1.08 19.93 12.51
CA SER A 473 2.37 20.24 13.14
C SER A 473 3.47 20.56 12.12
N TYR A 474 3.34 20.14 10.86
CA TYR A 474 4.29 20.46 9.81
C TYR A 474 4.25 21.95 9.38
N ASN A 475 3.16 22.64 9.64
CA ASN A 475 2.97 24.07 9.31
C ASN A 475 3.34 24.40 7.85
N ASP A 476 2.87 23.56 6.92
CA ASP A 476 3.28 23.52 5.51
C ASP A 476 2.30 24.24 4.56
N LYS A 477 1.46 25.14 5.07
CA LYS A 477 0.60 25.98 4.24
C LYS A 477 1.44 26.77 3.24
N ASN A 478 0.99 26.80 1.98
CA ASN A 478 1.65 27.52 0.88
C ASN A 478 3.13 27.12 0.73
N LEU A 479 3.48 25.86 1.03
CA LEU A 479 4.86 25.40 1.00
C LEU A 479 5.47 25.52 -0.41
N SER A 480 4.71 25.17 -1.45
CA SER A 480 5.16 25.24 -2.85
C SER A 480 5.53 26.66 -3.25
N GLU A 481 4.74 27.66 -2.84
CA GLU A 481 5.02 29.07 -3.10
C GLU A 481 6.24 29.55 -2.30
N ARG A 482 6.35 29.14 -1.03
CA ARG A 482 7.50 29.50 -0.17
C ARG A 482 8.81 28.92 -0.67
N LEU A 483 8.78 27.76 -1.33
CA LEU A 483 9.95 27.06 -1.86
C LEU A 483 10.26 27.44 -3.33
N TYR A 484 9.43 28.24 -3.96
CA TYR A 484 9.65 28.63 -5.35
C TYR A 484 11.03 29.31 -5.52
N ASN A 485 11.83 28.80 -6.47
CA ASN A 485 13.24 29.25 -6.71
C ASN A 485 14.19 29.08 -5.50
N LYS A 486 13.93 28.17 -4.57
CA LYS A 486 14.77 27.93 -3.39
C LYS A 486 15.31 26.50 -3.36
N ASP A 487 16.18 26.18 -4.28
CA ASP A 487 16.70 24.82 -4.48
C ASP A 487 17.34 24.22 -3.21
N ASP A 488 18.07 25.01 -2.43
CA ASP A 488 18.70 24.54 -1.18
C ASP A 488 17.66 24.18 -0.10
N GLU A 489 16.56 24.94 -0.01
CA GLU A 489 15.48 24.64 0.94
C GLU A 489 14.71 23.39 0.49
N ILE A 490 14.47 23.23 -0.82
CA ILE A 490 13.87 22.01 -1.40
C ILE A 490 14.74 20.81 -1.09
N LYS A 491 16.06 20.90 -1.28
CA LYS A 491 17.00 19.82 -1.00
C LYS A 491 16.95 19.41 0.48
N LYS A 492 16.97 20.35 1.42
CA LYS A 492 16.82 20.07 2.86
C LYS A 492 15.50 19.37 3.19
N LEU A 493 14.41 19.78 2.53
CA LEU A 493 13.12 19.13 2.71
C LEU A 493 13.16 17.69 2.23
N VAL A 494 13.75 17.43 1.06
CA VAL A 494 13.95 16.08 0.53
C VAL A 494 14.78 15.23 1.49
N GLU A 495 15.91 15.73 1.98
CA GLU A 495 16.77 15.04 2.94
C GLU A 495 16.02 14.69 4.24
N THR A 496 15.15 15.59 4.72
CA THR A 496 14.35 15.38 5.93
C THR A 496 13.39 14.19 5.78
N TYR A 497 12.78 14.00 4.60
CA TYR A 497 11.78 12.98 4.34
C TYR A 497 12.27 11.83 3.46
N LEU A 498 13.56 11.76 3.18
CA LEU A 498 14.14 10.73 2.28
C LEU A 498 13.84 9.30 2.73
N TYR A 499 13.77 9.08 4.04
CA TYR A 499 13.50 7.78 4.65
C TYR A 499 12.13 7.73 5.33
N THR A 500 11.16 8.47 4.81
CA THR A 500 9.78 8.45 5.32
C THR A 500 9.17 7.05 5.26
N ALA A 501 8.19 6.80 6.12
CA ALA A 501 7.61 5.53 6.60
C ALA A 501 7.64 4.34 5.68
#